data_09538c39707d92568583b76334271fc9
#
_entry.id   09538c39707d92568583b76334271fc9
#
_cell.length_a   1.000
_cell.length_b   1.000
_cell.length_c   1.000
_cell.angle_alpha   90.00
_cell.angle_beta   90.00
_cell.angle_gamma   90.00
#
_symmetry.space_group_name_H-M   'P 1'
#
loop_
_entity.id
_entity.type
_entity.pdbx_description
1 polymer ?
#
loop_
_entity_poly.entity_id
_entity_poly.type
_entity_poly.pdbx_seq_one_letter_code
_entity_poly.pdbx_strand_id
1 'polypeptide(L)'
;PCNNYTHNTKYELPVKPSPNLPDIQSIYLYPSTGFFEGTVLSEGRGTNIPFQIFGHPLLPKTLKSFTPRSRDGAKNPKFKDQVCYGWDLSGPKDRVFFTAGSKVQVKWLLEAYQLFPKKDEFFLAPASGKPTDFFFNKLAGNSILMQQIKDGKTEEEIRKSWEQGLQKFKEIRKRYLIYKDFE
;
A
#
# COMPACT_ATOMS: atom_id res chain seq x y z
N PRO A 1 18.36 19.14 13.69
CA PRO A 1 17.05 19.40 14.31
C PRO A 1 16.01 19.77 13.27
N CYS A 2 14.79 19.21 13.40
CA CYS A 2 13.66 19.47 12.48
C CYS A 2 12.59 20.38 13.13
N ASN A 3 13.02 21.35 13.94
CA ASN A 3 12.11 22.18 14.74
C ASN A 3 11.09 23.00 13.92
N ASN A 4 11.41 23.28 12.65
CA ASN A 4 10.55 24.07 11.76
C ASN A 4 9.65 23.19 10.86
N TYR A 5 9.75 21.86 10.98
CA TYR A 5 8.92 20.94 10.21
C TYR A 5 7.60 20.66 10.93
N THR A 6 6.54 20.64 10.17
CA THR A 6 5.19 20.30 10.61
C THR A 6 4.61 19.23 9.70
N HIS A 7 3.46 18.66 10.05
CA HIS A 7 2.72 17.72 9.17
C HIS A 7 2.32 18.32 7.81
N ASN A 8 2.25 19.64 7.71
CA ASN A 8 1.95 20.35 6.47
C ASN A 8 3.21 20.67 5.66
N THR A 9 4.40 20.40 6.19
CA THR A 9 5.65 20.66 5.48
C THR A 9 5.82 19.66 4.37
N LYS A 10 5.77 20.14 3.12
CA LYS A 10 6.02 19.33 1.92
C LYS A 10 7.52 19.37 1.64
N TYR A 11 8.22 18.31 2.02
CA TYR A 11 9.65 18.18 1.77
C TYR A 11 9.91 17.74 0.34
N GLU A 12 10.72 18.51 -0.38
CA GLU A 12 11.19 18.12 -1.71
C GLU A 12 12.43 17.24 -1.59
N LEU A 13 12.36 16.07 -2.18
CA LEU A 13 13.44 15.10 -2.12
C LEU A 13 14.60 15.52 -3.03
N PRO A 14 15.82 15.72 -2.51
CA PRO A 14 16.98 16.07 -3.32
C PRO A 14 17.47 14.91 -4.21
N VAL A 15 17.17 13.67 -3.79
CA VAL A 15 17.50 12.44 -4.52
C VAL A 15 16.32 11.46 -4.46
N LYS A 16 16.21 10.60 -5.47
CA LYS A 16 15.21 9.53 -5.50
C LYS A 16 15.54 8.49 -4.43
N PRO A 17 14.62 8.14 -3.52
CA PRO A 17 14.89 7.18 -2.44
C PRO A 17 15.17 5.76 -2.95
N SER A 18 14.53 5.37 -4.05
CA SER A 18 14.64 4.05 -4.65
C SER A 18 14.23 4.10 -6.13
N PRO A 19 14.75 3.20 -6.98
CA PRO A 19 14.25 3.07 -8.35
C PRO A 19 12.75 2.78 -8.43
N ASN A 20 12.18 2.15 -7.40
CA ASN A 20 10.74 1.86 -7.30
C ASN A 20 9.95 2.87 -6.44
N LEU A 21 10.61 3.87 -5.89
CA LEU A 21 9.99 5.04 -5.25
C LEU A 21 10.61 6.31 -5.87
N PRO A 22 10.31 6.58 -7.16
CA PRO A 22 11.03 7.57 -7.93
C PRO A 22 10.66 9.03 -7.62
N ASP A 23 9.54 9.23 -6.95
CA ASP A 23 8.94 10.54 -6.68
C ASP A 23 8.19 10.56 -5.34
N ILE A 24 7.82 11.77 -4.92
CA ILE A 24 7.12 11.98 -3.65
C ILE A 24 5.69 11.39 -3.67
N GLN A 25 5.06 11.29 -4.84
CA GLN A 25 3.73 10.69 -4.98
C GLN A 25 3.76 9.21 -4.61
N SER A 26 4.75 8.48 -5.13
CA SER A 26 4.96 7.07 -4.75
C SER A 26 5.16 6.91 -3.24
N ILE A 27 5.91 7.83 -2.60
CA ILE A 27 6.17 7.79 -1.15
C ILE A 27 4.89 8.04 -0.36
N TYR A 28 4.06 8.99 -0.74
CA TYR A 28 2.79 9.26 -0.05
C TYR A 28 1.82 8.08 -0.10
N LEU A 29 1.80 7.37 -1.23
CA LEU A 29 0.90 6.23 -1.43
C LEU A 29 1.47 4.91 -0.88
N TYR A 30 2.79 4.80 -0.76
CA TYR A 30 3.47 3.57 -0.36
C TYR A 30 2.95 2.94 0.95
N PRO A 31 2.68 3.68 2.03
CA PRO A 31 2.16 3.08 3.27
C PRO A 31 0.87 2.29 3.08
N SER A 32 0.09 2.63 2.05
CA SER A 32 -1.16 1.96 1.70
C SER A 32 -1.00 0.93 0.59
N THR A 33 -0.27 1.29 -0.48
CA THR A 33 -0.13 0.43 -1.67
C THR A 33 0.97 -0.63 -1.51
N GLY A 34 1.88 -0.46 -0.55
CA GLY A 34 2.89 -1.45 -0.21
C GLY A 34 2.31 -2.80 0.22
N PHE A 35 1.09 -2.83 0.76
CA PHE A 35 0.41 -4.08 1.08
C PHE A 35 0.18 -4.99 -0.12
N PHE A 36 0.05 -4.42 -1.33
CA PHE A 36 -0.10 -5.22 -2.55
C PHE A 36 1.12 -6.09 -2.87
N GLU A 37 2.28 -5.81 -2.29
CA GLU A 37 3.45 -6.69 -2.39
C GLU A 37 3.17 -8.10 -1.82
N GLY A 38 2.29 -8.19 -0.81
CA GLY A 38 1.84 -9.46 -0.22
C GLY A 38 0.66 -10.12 -0.93
N THR A 39 0.23 -9.58 -2.06
CA THR A 39 -0.90 -10.09 -2.86
C THR A 39 -0.44 -10.50 -4.25
N VAL A 40 -1.31 -11.14 -5.01
CA VAL A 40 -1.05 -11.48 -6.42
C VAL A 40 -1.10 -10.25 -7.34
N LEU A 41 -1.63 -9.11 -6.90
CA LEU A 41 -1.71 -7.91 -7.70
C LEU A 41 -0.33 -7.31 -7.96
N SER A 42 -0.14 -6.74 -9.14
CA SER A 42 0.97 -5.83 -9.41
C SER A 42 0.78 -4.55 -8.62
N GLU A 43 1.81 -4.11 -7.93
CA GLU A 43 1.91 -2.83 -7.24
C GLU A 43 2.49 -1.71 -8.14
N GLY A 44 2.45 -1.92 -9.46
CA GLY A 44 2.90 -0.95 -10.45
C GLY A 44 4.41 -0.93 -10.72
N ARG A 45 5.22 -1.80 -10.09
CA ARG A 45 6.62 -1.96 -10.50
C ARG A 45 6.69 -2.34 -11.98
N GLY A 46 7.69 -1.83 -12.70
CA GLY A 46 7.78 -1.97 -14.14
C GLY A 46 6.94 -0.94 -14.92
N THR A 47 6.31 0.01 -14.27
CA THR A 47 5.68 1.20 -14.88
C THR A 47 6.46 2.48 -14.55
N ASN A 48 6.03 3.63 -15.07
CA ASN A 48 6.58 4.94 -14.70
C ASN A 48 6.10 5.44 -13.33
N ILE A 49 5.07 4.81 -12.76
CA ILE A 49 4.32 5.23 -11.56
C ILE A 49 4.18 4.07 -10.57
N PRO A 50 5.31 3.43 -10.15
CA PRO A 50 5.25 2.34 -9.19
C PRO A 50 4.60 2.82 -7.88
N PHE A 51 3.78 1.97 -7.25
CA PHE A 51 2.98 2.26 -6.06
C PHE A 51 1.91 3.34 -6.21
N GLN A 52 1.76 3.94 -7.39
CA GLN A 52 0.67 4.84 -7.73
C GLN A 52 -0.39 4.15 -8.60
N ILE A 53 -0.08 2.97 -9.15
CA ILE A 53 -0.99 2.13 -9.92
C ILE A 53 -0.88 0.69 -9.42
N PHE A 54 -2.00 -0.01 -9.34
CA PHE A 54 -2.02 -1.42 -8.96
C PHE A 54 -3.15 -2.16 -9.67
N GLY A 55 -2.97 -3.47 -9.88
CA GLY A 55 -3.98 -4.25 -10.59
C GLY A 55 -3.51 -5.64 -10.98
N HIS A 56 -4.35 -6.32 -11.76
CA HIS A 56 -4.15 -7.71 -12.16
C HIS A 56 -4.82 -8.00 -13.51
N PRO A 57 -4.30 -8.95 -14.33
CA PRO A 57 -4.95 -9.32 -15.60
C PRO A 57 -6.38 -9.85 -15.48
N LEU A 58 -6.74 -10.46 -14.34
CA LEU A 58 -8.08 -11.02 -14.09
C LEU A 58 -9.10 -10.01 -13.53
N LEU A 59 -8.70 -8.78 -13.25
CA LEU A 59 -9.64 -7.74 -12.82
C LEU A 59 -10.49 -7.25 -13.99
N PRO A 60 -11.66 -6.62 -13.72
CA PRO A 60 -12.56 -6.13 -14.75
C PRO A 60 -11.88 -5.19 -15.75
N LYS A 61 -12.06 -5.44 -17.04
CA LYS A 61 -11.49 -4.64 -18.14
C LYS A 61 -12.02 -3.21 -18.22
N THR A 62 -13.04 -2.88 -17.43
CA THR A 62 -13.58 -1.53 -17.27
C THR A 62 -12.69 -0.64 -16.41
N LEU A 63 -11.76 -1.23 -15.65
CA LEU A 63 -10.76 -0.51 -14.86
C LEU A 63 -9.64 0.02 -15.77
N LYS A 64 -8.80 0.89 -15.19
CA LYS A 64 -7.63 1.45 -15.90
C LYS A 64 -6.66 0.34 -16.30
N SER A 65 -6.29 0.28 -17.58
CA SER A 65 -5.29 -0.67 -18.07
C SER A 65 -3.87 -0.13 -17.93
N PHE A 66 -2.92 -1.03 -17.66
CA PHE A 66 -1.47 -0.76 -17.69
C PHE A 66 -0.69 -2.04 -17.96
N THR A 67 0.56 -1.90 -18.42
CA THR A 67 1.41 -3.07 -18.70
C THR A 67 2.76 -2.89 -18.02
N PRO A 68 3.10 -3.69 -17.00
CA PRO A 68 4.43 -3.72 -16.42
C PRO A 68 5.47 -4.17 -17.45
N ARG A 69 6.63 -3.48 -17.49
CA ARG A 69 7.75 -3.82 -18.38
C ARG A 69 9.04 -3.90 -17.58
N SER A 70 10.06 -4.57 -18.13
CA SER A 70 11.39 -4.58 -17.52
C SER A 70 11.96 -3.17 -17.44
N ARG A 71 12.39 -2.75 -16.25
CA ARG A 71 12.99 -1.44 -15.97
C ARG A 71 14.09 -1.56 -14.93
N ASP A 72 14.84 -0.50 -14.74
CA ASP A 72 15.76 -0.40 -13.61
C ASP A 72 15.00 -0.48 -12.29
N GLY A 73 15.51 -1.30 -11.35
CA GLY A 73 14.84 -1.62 -10.09
C GLY A 73 13.72 -2.66 -10.18
N ALA A 74 13.26 -3.03 -11.41
CA ALA A 74 12.21 -4.01 -11.62
C ALA A 74 12.42 -4.78 -12.93
N LYS A 75 13.47 -5.59 -13.00
CA LYS A 75 13.80 -6.37 -14.22
C LYS A 75 12.74 -7.42 -14.56
N ASN A 76 12.14 -8.02 -13.54
CA ASN A 76 11.06 -9.02 -13.67
C ASN A 76 9.88 -8.64 -12.78
N PRO A 77 9.12 -7.57 -13.11
CA PRO A 77 7.94 -7.20 -12.34
C PRO A 77 6.84 -8.25 -12.49
N LYS A 78 5.89 -8.29 -11.54
CA LYS A 78 4.68 -9.09 -11.68
C LYS A 78 3.99 -8.76 -13.01
N PHE A 79 3.53 -9.76 -13.73
CA PHE A 79 2.84 -9.63 -15.02
C PHE A 79 3.63 -8.84 -16.08
N LYS A 80 4.95 -9.02 -16.10
CA LYS A 80 5.80 -8.45 -17.14
C LYS A 80 5.21 -8.70 -18.53
N ASP A 81 5.08 -7.64 -19.33
CA ASP A 81 4.55 -7.64 -20.70
C ASP A 81 3.09 -8.11 -20.85
N GLN A 82 2.34 -8.24 -19.75
CA GLN A 82 0.91 -8.56 -19.75
C GLN A 82 0.08 -7.34 -19.39
N VAL A 83 -1.11 -7.22 -19.98
CA VAL A 83 -2.05 -6.15 -19.64
C VAL A 83 -2.71 -6.47 -18.31
N CYS A 84 -2.57 -5.55 -17.36
CA CYS A 84 -3.27 -5.52 -16.08
C CYS A 84 -4.39 -4.47 -16.11
N TYR A 85 -5.41 -4.67 -15.29
CA TYR A 85 -6.49 -3.74 -15.06
C TYR A 85 -6.55 -3.41 -13.57
N GLY A 86 -6.82 -2.15 -13.21
CA GLY A 86 -6.82 -1.76 -11.80
C GLY A 86 -7.02 -0.27 -11.56
N TRP A 87 -6.44 0.24 -10.51
CA TRP A 87 -6.60 1.62 -10.05
C TRP A 87 -5.36 2.44 -10.33
N ASP A 88 -5.57 3.62 -10.89
CA ASP A 88 -4.55 4.63 -11.11
C ASP A 88 -4.78 5.78 -10.12
N LEU A 89 -3.90 5.89 -9.14
CA LEU A 89 -3.91 6.92 -8.10
C LEU A 89 -2.99 8.09 -8.45
N SER A 90 -2.33 8.03 -9.61
CA SER A 90 -1.36 9.04 -10.02
C SER A 90 -2.02 10.38 -10.31
N GLY A 91 -1.22 11.45 -10.23
CA GLY A 91 -1.70 12.79 -10.53
C GLY A 91 -0.78 13.89 -9.98
N PRO A 92 -1.24 15.15 -10.00
CA PRO A 92 -0.51 16.26 -9.37
C PRO A 92 -0.22 15.99 -7.89
N LYS A 93 0.92 16.45 -7.39
CA LYS A 93 1.41 16.22 -6.01
C LYS A 93 0.32 16.48 -4.96
N ASP A 94 -0.38 17.59 -5.06
CA ASP A 94 -1.40 17.97 -4.08
C ASP A 94 -2.60 17.02 -4.08
N ARG A 95 -3.05 16.58 -5.26
CA ARG A 95 -4.11 15.59 -5.39
C ARG A 95 -3.70 14.26 -4.76
N VAL A 96 -2.49 13.79 -5.06
CA VAL A 96 -1.98 12.53 -4.52
C VAL A 96 -1.82 12.62 -3.01
N PHE A 97 -1.28 13.73 -2.49
CA PHE A 97 -1.17 13.98 -1.06
C PHE A 97 -2.54 13.93 -0.37
N PHE A 98 -3.54 14.59 -0.95
CA PHE A 98 -4.92 14.55 -0.43
C PHE A 98 -5.53 13.14 -0.50
N THR A 99 -5.31 12.42 -1.60
CA THR A 99 -5.80 11.04 -1.79
C THR A 99 -5.16 10.06 -0.81
N ALA A 100 -3.85 10.17 -0.57
CA ALA A 100 -3.15 9.39 0.43
C ALA A 100 -3.69 9.70 1.83
N GLY A 101 -3.95 10.96 2.11
CA GLY A 101 -4.46 11.42 3.40
C GLY A 101 -3.47 11.17 4.53
N SER A 102 -3.93 11.34 5.76
CA SER A 102 -3.14 11.12 6.99
C SER A 102 -3.30 9.69 7.56
N LYS A 103 -3.78 8.73 6.76
CA LYS A 103 -4.08 7.37 7.21
C LYS A 103 -3.75 6.33 6.14
N VAL A 104 -3.46 5.10 6.56
CA VAL A 104 -3.39 3.95 5.65
C VAL A 104 -4.77 3.71 5.01
N GLN A 105 -4.84 3.67 3.70
CA GLN A 105 -6.08 3.50 2.93
C GLN A 105 -6.38 2.00 2.72
N VAL A 106 -7.09 1.39 3.67
CA VAL A 106 -7.45 -0.04 3.61
C VAL A 106 -8.49 -0.31 2.53
N LYS A 107 -9.30 0.69 2.18
CA LYS A 107 -10.37 0.58 1.16
C LYS A 107 -9.86 0.00 -0.17
N TRP A 108 -8.66 0.36 -0.61
CA TRP A 108 -8.12 -0.15 -1.89
C TRP A 108 -7.86 -1.66 -1.86
N LEU A 109 -7.43 -2.19 -0.70
CA LEU A 109 -7.28 -3.64 -0.52
C LEU A 109 -8.64 -4.33 -0.52
N LEU A 110 -9.64 -3.76 0.17
CA LEU A 110 -10.99 -4.30 0.24
C LEU A 110 -11.65 -4.32 -1.13
N GLU A 111 -11.59 -3.22 -1.88
CA GLU A 111 -12.13 -3.13 -3.24
C GLU A 111 -11.45 -4.14 -4.18
N ALA A 112 -10.11 -4.20 -4.13
CA ALA A 112 -9.35 -5.13 -4.97
C ALA A 112 -9.67 -6.58 -4.63
N TYR A 113 -9.74 -6.94 -3.35
CA TYR A 113 -10.15 -8.27 -2.91
C TYR A 113 -11.57 -8.58 -3.36
N GLN A 114 -12.51 -7.65 -3.21
CA GLN A 114 -13.91 -7.84 -3.59
C GLN A 114 -14.08 -8.09 -5.09
N LEU A 115 -13.32 -7.41 -5.94
CA LEU A 115 -13.40 -7.57 -7.39
C LEU A 115 -12.57 -8.73 -7.94
N PHE A 116 -11.59 -9.23 -7.18
CA PHE A 116 -10.73 -10.31 -7.65
C PHE A 116 -11.49 -11.64 -7.70
N PRO A 117 -11.50 -12.36 -8.84
CA PRO A 117 -12.39 -13.51 -9.03
C PRO A 117 -11.97 -14.76 -8.23
N LYS A 118 -10.68 -14.87 -7.89
CA LYS A 118 -10.12 -16.05 -7.21
C LYS A 118 -9.69 -15.70 -5.77
N LYS A 119 -10.65 -15.54 -4.88
CA LYS A 119 -10.43 -15.08 -3.49
C LYS A 119 -9.33 -15.83 -2.74
N ASP A 120 -9.27 -17.15 -2.91
CA ASP A 120 -8.30 -18.01 -2.21
C ASP A 120 -6.87 -17.80 -2.70
N GLU A 121 -6.71 -17.30 -3.93
CA GLU A 121 -5.39 -17.01 -4.54
C GLU A 121 -4.96 -15.55 -4.32
N PHE A 122 -5.78 -14.68 -3.73
CA PHE A 122 -5.51 -13.24 -3.65
C PHE A 122 -4.22 -12.90 -2.87
N PHE A 123 -3.99 -13.58 -1.75
CA PHE A 123 -2.77 -13.40 -0.95
C PHE A 123 -1.71 -14.39 -1.40
N LEU A 124 -0.48 -13.90 -1.58
CA LEU A 124 0.64 -14.75 -1.99
C LEU A 124 0.90 -15.83 -0.93
N ALA A 125 0.70 -17.08 -1.32
CA ALA A 125 0.96 -18.22 -0.44
C ALA A 125 2.46 -18.30 -0.10
N PRO A 126 2.82 -18.58 1.16
CA PRO A 126 4.21 -18.76 1.54
C PRO A 126 4.78 -20.05 0.97
N ALA A 127 6.03 -20.00 0.52
CA ALA A 127 6.73 -21.20 0.02
C ALA A 127 6.83 -22.32 1.07
N SER A 128 6.81 -21.96 2.36
CA SER A 128 6.82 -22.91 3.48
C SER A 128 5.49 -23.65 3.68
N GLY A 129 4.40 -23.20 3.05
CA GLY A 129 3.05 -23.69 3.30
C GLY A 129 2.47 -23.32 4.67
N LYS A 130 3.23 -22.64 5.54
CA LYS A 130 2.78 -22.27 6.89
C LYS A 130 1.95 -21.00 6.88
N PRO A 131 0.74 -20.98 7.47
CA PRO A 131 -0.12 -19.78 7.53
C PRO A 131 0.54 -18.55 8.19
N THR A 132 1.49 -18.77 9.11
CA THR A 132 2.23 -17.71 9.80
C THR A 132 3.20 -16.96 8.86
N ASP A 133 3.58 -17.56 7.75
CA ASP A 133 4.65 -17.05 6.89
C ASP A 133 4.15 -16.21 5.71
N PHE A 134 2.83 -15.94 5.63
CA PHE A 134 2.31 -15.03 4.61
C PHE A 134 3.03 -13.69 4.64
N PHE A 135 3.57 -13.28 3.48
CA PHE A 135 4.28 -12.01 3.39
C PHE A 135 3.37 -10.82 3.71
N PHE A 136 2.09 -10.90 3.35
CA PHE A 136 1.10 -9.90 3.73
C PHE A 136 1.03 -9.68 5.25
N ASN A 137 1.07 -10.76 6.04
CA ASN A 137 1.05 -10.66 7.50
C ASN A 137 2.31 -9.99 8.07
N LYS A 138 3.46 -10.19 7.41
CA LYS A 138 4.70 -9.49 7.77
C LYS A 138 4.61 -7.98 7.49
N LEU A 139 4.01 -7.61 6.37
CA LEU A 139 3.75 -6.19 6.04
C LEU A 139 2.75 -5.55 7.01
N ALA A 140 1.69 -6.26 7.38
CA ALA A 140 0.67 -5.79 8.32
C ALA A 140 1.12 -5.83 9.80
N GLY A 141 2.21 -6.55 10.11
CA GLY A 141 2.67 -6.77 11.48
C GLY A 141 1.83 -7.76 12.28
N ASN A 142 0.79 -8.35 11.68
CA ASN A 142 -0.09 -9.34 12.30
C ASN A 142 -0.90 -10.10 11.23
N SER A 143 -1.58 -11.18 11.63
CA SER A 143 -2.45 -11.97 10.74
C SER A 143 -3.92 -11.52 10.75
N ILE A 144 -4.29 -10.58 11.61
CA ILE A 144 -5.69 -10.18 11.83
C ILE A 144 -6.25 -9.47 10.60
N LEU A 145 -5.48 -8.53 10.01
CA LEU A 145 -5.94 -7.76 8.85
C LEU A 145 -6.28 -8.66 7.65
N MET A 146 -5.43 -9.64 7.36
CA MET A 146 -5.70 -10.60 6.28
C MET A 146 -7.00 -11.38 6.52
N GLN A 147 -7.22 -11.84 7.76
CA GLN A 147 -8.44 -12.56 8.10
C GLN A 147 -9.67 -11.66 8.00
N GLN A 148 -9.60 -10.44 8.50
CA GLN A 148 -10.71 -9.47 8.40
C GLN A 148 -11.11 -9.18 6.94
N ILE A 149 -10.12 -9.06 6.03
CA ILE A 149 -10.39 -8.90 4.60
C ILE A 149 -11.11 -10.13 4.04
N LYS A 150 -10.66 -11.34 4.38
CA LYS A 150 -11.28 -12.61 3.97
C LYS A 150 -12.71 -12.75 4.49
N ASP A 151 -12.95 -12.29 5.71
CA ASP A 151 -14.27 -12.31 6.38
C ASP A 151 -15.21 -11.22 5.83
N GLY A 152 -14.76 -10.39 4.89
CA GLY A 152 -15.58 -9.33 4.29
C GLY A 152 -15.88 -8.16 5.24
N LYS A 153 -15.02 -7.92 6.24
CA LYS A 153 -15.16 -6.78 7.15
C LYS A 153 -15.07 -5.46 6.40
N THR A 154 -15.88 -4.49 6.82
CA THR A 154 -15.82 -3.12 6.33
C THR A 154 -14.57 -2.40 6.83
N GLU A 155 -14.15 -1.33 6.14
CA GLU A 155 -13.04 -0.50 6.59
C GLU A 155 -13.28 0.05 8.01
N GLU A 156 -14.51 0.43 8.33
CA GLU A 156 -14.89 0.94 9.65
C GLU A 156 -14.69 -0.13 10.75
N GLU A 157 -15.20 -1.35 10.55
CA GLU A 157 -15.00 -2.46 11.48
C GLU A 157 -13.51 -2.78 11.69
N ILE A 158 -12.72 -2.79 10.61
CA ILE A 158 -11.29 -3.02 10.68
C ILE A 158 -10.61 -1.93 11.50
N ARG A 159 -10.89 -0.64 11.24
CA ARG A 159 -10.33 0.48 12.00
C ARG A 159 -10.68 0.44 13.46
N LYS A 160 -11.95 0.15 13.78
CA LYS A 160 -12.41 0.02 15.16
C LYS A 160 -11.68 -1.09 15.92
N SER A 161 -11.32 -2.18 15.23
CA SER A 161 -10.64 -3.32 15.87
C SER A 161 -9.23 -3.00 16.40
N TRP A 162 -8.52 -2.05 15.79
CA TRP A 162 -7.17 -1.67 16.22
C TRP A 162 -7.12 -0.40 17.09
N GLU A 163 -8.25 0.29 17.26
CA GLU A 163 -8.31 1.60 17.94
C GLU A 163 -7.73 1.54 19.37
N GLN A 164 -8.13 0.54 20.16
CA GLN A 164 -7.63 0.38 21.52
C GLN A 164 -6.11 0.15 21.56
N GLY A 165 -5.59 -0.67 20.63
CA GLY A 165 -4.15 -0.93 20.51
C GLY A 165 -3.39 0.32 20.10
N LEU A 166 -3.95 1.09 19.17
CA LEU A 166 -3.37 2.35 18.69
C LEU A 166 -3.30 3.39 19.82
N GLN A 167 -4.35 3.53 20.64
CA GLN A 167 -4.35 4.45 21.78
C GLN A 167 -3.28 4.08 22.81
N LYS A 168 -3.18 2.79 23.15
CA LYS A 168 -2.09 2.32 24.05
C LYS A 168 -0.71 2.63 23.47
N PHE A 169 -0.51 2.42 22.18
CA PHE A 169 0.76 2.74 21.53
C PHE A 169 1.06 4.24 21.55
N LYS A 170 0.07 5.11 21.33
CA LYS A 170 0.23 6.57 21.40
C LYS A 170 0.72 7.01 22.79
N GLU A 171 0.18 6.44 23.87
CA GLU A 171 0.63 6.73 25.23
C GLU A 171 2.10 6.29 25.48
N ILE A 172 2.48 5.13 24.95
CA ILE A 172 3.86 4.67 25.02
C ILE A 172 4.78 5.58 24.20
N ARG A 173 4.39 5.90 22.97
CA ARG A 173 5.13 6.71 22.01
C ARG A 173 5.51 8.08 22.59
N LYS A 174 4.61 8.75 23.32
CA LYS A 174 4.84 10.08 23.90
C LYS A 174 6.15 10.18 24.69
N ARG A 175 6.58 9.08 25.34
CA ARG A 175 7.81 9.04 26.16
C ARG A 175 9.10 9.08 25.33
N TYR A 176 9.00 8.82 24.03
CA TYR A 176 10.16 8.68 23.12
C TYR A 176 10.25 9.80 22.10
N LEU A 177 9.28 10.72 22.07
CA LEU A 177 9.27 11.82 21.12
C LEU A 177 10.32 12.86 21.50
N ILE A 178 11.18 13.22 20.52
CA ILE A 178 12.19 14.29 20.66
C ILE A 178 11.58 15.65 20.28
N TYR A 179 10.52 15.64 19.48
CA TYR A 179 9.81 16.83 19.04
C TYR A 179 8.39 16.86 19.63
N LYS A 180 7.80 18.05 19.69
CA LYS A 180 6.43 18.21 20.17
C LYS A 180 5.47 17.38 19.31
N ASP A 181 4.59 16.64 19.97
CA ASP A 181 3.53 15.89 19.27
C ASP A 181 2.54 16.83 18.63
N PHE A 182 1.86 16.33 17.60
CA PHE A 182 0.87 17.03 16.81
C PHE A 182 -0.56 16.58 17.14
N GLU A 183 -0.73 15.70 18.10
CA GLU A 183 -2.03 15.22 18.62
C GLU A 183 -2.50 16.02 19.81
#